data_a7cba959198767ced4d7e8bfb75b327e
#
_entry.id   a7cba959198767ced4d7e8bfb75b327e
#
_cell.length_a   1.000
_cell.length_b   1.000
_cell.length_c   1.000
_cell.angle_alpha   90.00
_cell.angle_beta   90.00
_cell.angle_gamma   90.00
#
_symmetry.space_group_name_H-M   'P 1'
#
loop_
_entity.id
_entity.type
_entity.pdbx_description
1 polymer ?
#
loop_
_entity_poly.entity_id
_entity_poly.type
_entity_poly.pdbx_seq_one_letter_code
_entity_poly.pdbx_strand_id
1 'polypeptide(L)'
;MGVVNYKNPLYWSETTLAHQTAKHSMDHRAQQEVEQVISGKDLEEVHGQAVRAYKQYSNLIHIASLFLNNINRPLKGIAVDMGSGTGVGACVLSKFDRISLIYAVEFSEQFVLQVMPITFEKFDADFEKIQPIVGDFNRLDLPDESVDIILDIDSFHHSEDLNFTFNECCRVLRPQGAIISVDRAWPDPYTRDHLNTMLNRELNENLKLKYGIPINDSFTRRDFGEHEYTIQEWVNSYQQKSFDVDVFSQWHPLVLNRIWLKLPITRLFTRLAFLRHKLGKRRHWMYGFNATRKLFVAVKNS
;
A
#
# COMPACT_ATOMS: atom_id res chain seq x y z
N MET A 1 -12.86 -26.44 11.89
CA MET A 1 -11.97 -25.31 11.61
C MET A 1 -10.61 -25.66 12.19
N GLY A 2 -9.61 -25.86 11.34
CA GLY A 2 -8.23 -26.09 11.81
C GLY A 2 -7.76 -24.83 12.50
N VAL A 3 -7.01 -24.97 13.58
CA VAL A 3 -6.36 -23.82 14.26
C VAL A 3 -5.37 -23.23 13.27
N VAL A 4 -5.73 -22.11 12.65
CA VAL A 4 -4.81 -21.38 11.80
C VAL A 4 -3.68 -20.88 12.70
N ASN A 5 -2.45 -21.23 12.35
CA ASN A 5 -1.27 -20.90 13.16
C ASN A 5 -0.84 -19.44 12.91
N TYR A 6 -1.75 -18.49 13.26
CA TYR A 6 -1.46 -17.07 13.19
C TYR A 6 -0.38 -16.70 14.21
N LYS A 7 0.72 -16.12 13.75
CA LYS A 7 1.80 -15.72 14.64
C LYS A 7 1.33 -14.60 15.57
N ASN A 8 1.74 -14.66 16.83
CA ASN A 8 1.52 -13.54 17.74
C ASN A 8 2.17 -12.27 17.17
N PRO A 9 1.47 -11.14 17.17
CA PRO A 9 2.04 -9.89 16.71
C PRO A 9 3.21 -9.45 17.59
N LEU A 10 4.18 -8.77 16.98
CA LEU A 10 5.19 -8.01 17.68
C LEU A 10 4.71 -6.57 17.81
N TYR A 11 5.17 -5.88 18.84
CA TYR A 11 4.83 -4.48 19.11
C TYR A 11 6.10 -3.64 18.93
N TRP A 12 6.06 -2.73 17.98
CA TRP A 12 7.16 -1.80 17.71
C TRP A 12 6.90 -0.42 18.30
N SER A 13 7.95 0.37 18.38
CA SER A 13 7.88 1.72 18.88
C SER A 13 6.98 2.60 18.01
N GLU A 14 6.21 3.49 18.66
CA GLU A 14 5.42 4.51 17.96
C GLU A 14 6.18 5.84 17.94
N THR A 15 5.93 6.65 16.89
CA THR A 15 6.38 8.05 16.89
C THR A 15 5.44 8.89 17.76
N THR A 16 5.92 10.02 18.26
CA THR A 16 5.09 11.01 18.97
C THR A 16 4.05 11.67 18.07
N LEU A 17 4.20 11.51 16.75
CA LEU A 17 3.30 12.00 15.70
C LEU A 17 2.22 10.98 15.35
N ALA A 18 2.17 9.82 16.02
CA ALA A 18 1.13 8.84 15.79
C ALA A 18 -0.24 9.49 15.91
N HIS A 19 -0.97 9.51 14.81
CA HIS A 19 -2.26 10.17 14.66
C HIS A 19 -3.33 9.50 15.54
N GLN A 20 -3.43 9.90 16.80
CA GLN A 20 -4.37 9.30 17.76
C GLN A 20 -5.80 9.28 17.22
N THR A 21 -6.23 10.33 16.53
CA THR A 21 -7.56 10.39 15.94
C THR A 21 -7.72 9.40 14.78
N ALA A 22 -6.73 9.28 13.91
CA ALA A 22 -6.75 8.32 12.83
C ALA A 22 -6.73 6.89 13.38
N LYS A 23 -5.91 6.61 14.40
CA LYS A 23 -5.88 5.31 15.10
C LYS A 23 -7.24 4.94 15.66
N HIS A 24 -7.89 5.85 16.40
CA HIS A 24 -9.22 5.61 16.96
C HIS A 24 -10.26 5.29 15.87
N SER A 25 -10.26 6.04 14.78
CA SER A 25 -11.19 5.83 13.68
C SER A 25 -10.92 4.53 12.92
N MET A 26 -9.66 4.13 12.77
CA MET A 26 -9.29 2.85 12.17
C MET A 26 -9.65 1.68 13.07
N ASP A 27 -9.45 1.79 14.39
CA ASP A 27 -9.86 0.77 15.36
C ASP A 27 -11.38 0.58 15.36
N HIS A 28 -12.15 1.67 15.30
CA HIS A 28 -13.61 1.60 15.17
C HIS A 28 -14.04 0.92 13.86
N ARG A 29 -13.40 1.26 12.75
CA ARG A 29 -13.63 0.61 11.46
C ARG A 29 -13.31 -0.87 11.49
N ALA A 30 -12.18 -1.26 12.10
CA ALA A 30 -11.79 -2.65 12.24
C ALA A 30 -12.84 -3.44 13.05
N GLN A 31 -13.30 -2.88 14.15
CA GLN A 31 -14.36 -3.48 14.97
C GLN A 31 -15.65 -3.68 14.16
N GLN A 32 -16.09 -2.68 13.38
CA GLN A 32 -17.26 -2.82 12.52
C GLN A 32 -17.08 -3.90 11.45
N GLU A 33 -15.92 -3.98 10.80
CA GLU A 33 -15.62 -5.01 9.81
C GLU A 33 -15.68 -6.41 10.43
N VAL A 34 -15.15 -6.58 11.64
CA VAL A 34 -15.20 -7.85 12.38
C VAL A 34 -16.63 -8.21 12.78
N GLU A 35 -17.41 -7.26 13.31
CA GLU A 35 -18.81 -7.48 13.69
C GLU A 35 -19.66 -7.90 12.48
N GLN A 36 -19.43 -7.32 11.31
CA GLN A 36 -20.12 -7.70 10.07
C GLN A 36 -19.77 -9.15 9.66
N VAL A 37 -18.51 -9.53 9.80
CA VAL A 37 -18.06 -10.91 9.49
C VAL A 37 -18.65 -11.93 10.47
N ILE A 38 -18.66 -11.61 11.78
CA ILE A 38 -19.16 -12.52 12.82
C ILE A 38 -20.68 -12.65 12.78
N SER A 39 -21.41 -11.56 12.51
CA SER A 39 -22.86 -11.54 12.49
C SER A 39 -23.49 -12.24 11.26
N GLY A 40 -22.67 -12.66 10.30
CA GLY A 40 -23.14 -13.27 9.06
C GLY A 40 -23.91 -12.32 8.16
N LYS A 41 -23.96 -11.03 8.49
CA LYS A 41 -24.56 -10.00 7.65
C LYS A 41 -23.58 -9.65 6.53
N ASP A 42 -24.02 -9.88 5.32
CA ASP A 42 -23.38 -9.43 4.09
C ASP A 42 -21.92 -9.87 3.87
N LEU A 43 -21.63 -11.12 4.21
CA LEU A 43 -20.37 -11.77 3.85
C LEU A 43 -20.02 -11.56 2.38
N GLU A 44 -21.01 -11.55 1.46
CA GLU A 44 -20.78 -11.32 0.03
C GLU A 44 -20.32 -9.89 -0.26
N GLU A 45 -20.81 -8.86 0.42
CA GLU A 45 -20.42 -7.47 0.17
C GLU A 45 -19.05 -7.19 0.74
N VAL A 46 -18.81 -7.50 2.01
CA VAL A 46 -17.49 -7.35 2.67
C VAL A 46 -16.45 -8.22 1.95
N HIS A 47 -16.81 -9.47 1.64
CA HIS A 47 -15.97 -10.37 0.87
C HIS A 47 -15.77 -9.89 -0.58
N GLY A 48 -16.79 -9.35 -1.21
CA GLY A 48 -16.68 -8.80 -2.56
C GLY A 48 -15.71 -7.64 -2.64
N GLN A 49 -15.69 -6.75 -1.65
CA GLN A 49 -14.72 -5.64 -1.56
C GLN A 49 -13.30 -6.18 -1.35
N ALA A 50 -13.09 -7.09 -0.40
CA ALA A 50 -11.80 -7.71 -0.15
C ALA A 50 -11.27 -8.47 -1.38
N VAL A 51 -12.14 -9.21 -2.09
CA VAL A 51 -11.77 -9.92 -3.33
C VAL A 51 -11.40 -8.94 -4.45
N ARG A 52 -12.12 -7.83 -4.59
CA ARG A 52 -11.78 -6.78 -5.58
C ARG A 52 -10.43 -6.16 -5.25
N ALA A 53 -10.21 -5.78 -3.99
CA ALA A 53 -8.95 -5.23 -3.52
C ALA A 53 -7.79 -6.21 -3.76
N TYR A 54 -7.93 -7.46 -3.34
CA TYR A 54 -6.92 -8.49 -3.56
C TYR A 54 -6.58 -8.67 -5.05
N LYS A 55 -7.58 -8.75 -5.93
CA LYS A 55 -7.37 -8.87 -7.38
C LYS A 55 -6.64 -7.65 -7.94
N GLN A 56 -7.06 -6.45 -7.55
CA GLN A 56 -6.47 -5.20 -8.02
C GLN A 56 -5.01 -5.09 -7.60
N TYR A 57 -4.72 -5.21 -6.31
CA TYR A 57 -3.36 -5.06 -5.79
C TYR A 57 -2.44 -6.20 -6.22
N SER A 58 -2.95 -7.43 -6.27
CA SER A 58 -2.21 -8.56 -6.82
C SER A 58 -1.75 -8.31 -8.26
N ASN A 59 -2.59 -7.69 -9.10
CA ASN A 59 -2.21 -7.35 -10.46
C ASN A 59 -1.15 -6.24 -10.50
N LEU A 60 -1.29 -5.20 -9.69
CA LEU A 60 -0.35 -4.09 -9.63
C LEU A 60 1.03 -4.53 -9.13
N ILE A 61 1.07 -5.31 -8.04
CA ILE A 61 2.32 -5.88 -7.52
C ILE A 61 2.96 -6.82 -8.54
N HIS A 62 2.16 -7.58 -9.29
CA HIS A 62 2.69 -8.43 -10.36
C HIS A 62 3.30 -7.62 -11.52
N ILE A 63 2.69 -6.49 -11.89
CA ILE A 63 3.26 -5.55 -12.87
C ILE A 63 4.58 -4.98 -12.36
N ALA A 64 4.64 -4.53 -11.11
CA ALA A 64 5.87 -4.07 -10.48
C ALA A 64 6.95 -5.16 -10.47
N SER A 65 6.58 -6.40 -10.15
CA SER A 65 7.49 -7.55 -10.21
C SER A 65 8.05 -7.79 -11.61
N LEU A 66 7.23 -7.70 -12.66
CA LEU A 66 7.69 -7.82 -14.04
C LEU A 66 8.65 -6.69 -14.42
N PHE A 67 8.35 -5.46 -13.99
CA PHE A 67 9.24 -4.32 -14.21
C PHE A 67 10.58 -4.52 -13.51
N LEU A 68 10.58 -4.85 -12.23
CA LEU A 68 11.77 -5.09 -11.43
C LEU A 68 12.62 -6.25 -12.02
N ASN A 69 11.98 -7.34 -12.48
CA ASN A 69 12.67 -8.43 -13.15
C ASN A 69 13.38 -7.97 -14.43
N ASN A 70 12.78 -7.05 -15.19
CA ASN A 70 13.41 -6.53 -16.42
C ASN A 70 14.66 -5.68 -16.17
N ILE A 71 14.77 -5.10 -14.97
CA ILE A 71 15.96 -4.35 -14.54
C ILE A 71 16.88 -5.18 -13.63
N ASN A 72 16.70 -6.52 -13.61
CA ASN A 72 17.45 -7.47 -12.79
C ASN A 72 17.32 -7.23 -11.27
N ARG A 73 16.15 -6.80 -10.80
CA ARG A 73 15.79 -6.59 -9.39
C ARG A 73 14.56 -7.40 -9.03
N PRO A 74 14.61 -8.73 -8.99
CA PRO A 74 13.44 -9.55 -8.72
C PRO A 74 12.96 -9.37 -7.28
N LEU A 75 11.64 -9.52 -7.05
CA LEU A 75 11.08 -9.60 -5.72
C LEU A 75 11.63 -10.82 -4.98
N LYS A 76 12.37 -10.59 -3.92
CA LYS A 76 13.00 -11.64 -3.10
C LYS A 76 13.36 -11.12 -1.71
N GLY A 77 13.66 -12.06 -0.81
CA GLY A 77 14.22 -11.76 0.51
C GLY A 77 13.17 -11.26 1.50
N ILE A 78 13.50 -10.25 2.27
CA ILE A 78 12.67 -9.70 3.34
C ILE A 78 11.86 -8.52 2.84
N ALA A 79 10.56 -8.53 3.09
CA ALA A 79 9.65 -7.46 2.73
C ALA A 79 8.99 -6.81 3.96
N VAL A 80 8.61 -5.55 3.82
CA VAL A 80 7.75 -4.83 4.78
C VAL A 80 6.53 -4.33 4.02
N ASP A 81 5.33 -4.67 4.51
CA ASP A 81 4.05 -4.12 4.07
C ASP A 81 3.70 -2.97 5.02
N MET A 82 3.92 -1.73 4.61
CA MET A 82 3.83 -0.53 5.44
C MET A 82 2.40 0.03 5.42
N GLY A 83 1.76 0.05 6.61
CA GLY A 83 0.34 0.36 6.73
C GLY A 83 -0.51 -0.76 6.13
N SER A 84 -0.28 -1.97 6.59
CA SER A 84 -0.88 -3.19 6.05
C SER A 84 -2.40 -3.22 6.05
N GLY A 85 -3.06 -2.41 6.92
CA GLY A 85 -4.51 -2.39 7.08
C GLY A 85 -5.07 -3.80 7.30
N THR A 86 -5.89 -4.26 6.37
CA THR A 86 -6.48 -5.60 6.42
C THR A 86 -5.50 -6.74 6.10
N GLY A 87 -4.24 -6.45 5.76
CA GLY A 87 -3.21 -7.45 5.42
C GLY A 87 -3.24 -7.96 3.98
N VAL A 88 -4.00 -7.35 3.09
CA VAL A 88 -4.10 -7.78 1.68
C VAL A 88 -2.74 -7.71 0.96
N GLY A 89 -1.92 -6.70 1.24
CA GLY A 89 -0.58 -6.55 0.68
C GLY A 89 0.32 -7.71 1.07
N ALA A 90 0.37 -8.02 2.36
CA ALA A 90 1.12 -9.15 2.89
C ALA A 90 0.65 -10.49 2.29
N CYS A 91 -0.68 -10.70 2.13
CA CYS A 91 -1.21 -11.88 1.43
C CYS A 91 -0.67 -12.02 0.01
N VAL A 92 -0.65 -10.92 -0.74
CA VAL A 92 -0.14 -10.94 -2.12
C VAL A 92 1.35 -11.24 -2.15
N LEU A 93 2.15 -10.60 -1.28
CA LEU A 93 3.60 -10.83 -1.20
C LEU A 93 3.92 -12.27 -0.81
N SER A 94 3.12 -12.90 0.07
CA SER A 94 3.35 -14.27 0.52
C SER A 94 3.30 -15.31 -0.61
N LYS A 95 2.66 -14.97 -1.73
CA LYS A 95 2.57 -15.83 -2.93
C LYS A 95 3.80 -15.78 -3.84
N PHE A 96 4.79 -14.94 -3.52
CA PHE A 96 6.05 -14.92 -4.25
C PHE A 96 7.05 -15.87 -3.58
N ASP A 97 7.46 -16.92 -4.29
CA ASP A 97 8.30 -18.00 -3.75
C ASP A 97 9.63 -17.48 -3.17
N ARG A 98 10.18 -16.42 -3.74
CA ARG A 98 11.47 -15.85 -3.35
C ARG A 98 11.39 -14.85 -2.19
N ILE A 99 10.20 -14.47 -1.74
CA ILE A 99 9.99 -13.71 -0.50
C ILE A 99 10.06 -14.71 0.65
N SER A 100 10.93 -14.45 1.61
CA SER A 100 11.19 -15.35 2.76
C SER A 100 10.51 -14.89 4.05
N LEU A 101 10.33 -13.56 4.22
CA LEU A 101 9.73 -12.97 5.40
C LEU A 101 9.02 -11.66 5.03
N ILE A 102 7.88 -11.42 5.64
CA ILE A 102 7.06 -10.22 5.44
C ILE A 102 6.69 -9.68 6.81
N TYR A 103 7.12 -8.47 7.13
CA TYR A 103 6.62 -7.72 8.27
C TYR A 103 5.37 -6.94 7.83
N ALA A 104 4.20 -7.32 8.33
CA ALA A 104 2.93 -6.67 8.06
C ALA A 104 2.68 -5.62 9.15
N VAL A 105 3.09 -4.38 8.89
CA VAL A 105 3.10 -3.28 9.88
C VAL A 105 1.81 -2.49 9.80
N GLU A 106 1.08 -2.44 10.91
CA GLU A 106 -0.17 -1.68 11.03
C GLU A 106 -0.25 -1.07 12.44
N PHE A 107 -0.66 0.18 12.53
CA PHE A 107 -0.73 0.88 13.83
C PHE A 107 -2.00 0.55 14.61
N SER A 108 -3.08 0.12 13.94
CA SER A 108 -4.30 -0.33 14.60
C SER A 108 -4.17 -1.77 15.07
N GLU A 109 -4.11 -1.95 16.38
CA GLU A 109 -4.07 -3.27 16.99
C GLU A 109 -5.29 -4.11 16.61
N GLN A 110 -6.46 -3.48 16.46
CA GLN A 110 -7.69 -4.16 16.07
C GLN A 110 -7.58 -4.78 14.67
N PHE A 111 -6.99 -4.06 13.70
CA PHE A 111 -6.72 -4.65 12.38
C PHE A 111 -5.77 -5.83 12.48
N VAL A 112 -4.71 -5.71 13.23
CA VAL A 112 -3.70 -6.78 13.37
C VAL A 112 -4.30 -8.02 14.04
N LEU A 113 -5.03 -7.85 15.14
CA LEU A 113 -5.52 -8.99 15.92
C LEU A 113 -6.80 -9.63 15.36
N GLN A 114 -7.66 -8.85 14.72
CA GLN A 114 -9.00 -9.32 14.36
C GLN A 114 -9.25 -9.42 12.87
N VAL A 115 -8.73 -8.50 12.05
CA VAL A 115 -9.02 -8.45 10.60
C VAL A 115 -8.00 -9.23 9.78
N MET A 116 -6.71 -9.03 10.04
CA MET A 116 -5.64 -9.71 9.29
C MET A 116 -5.78 -11.24 9.30
N PRO A 117 -6.07 -11.91 10.45
CA PRO A 117 -6.23 -13.37 10.46
C PRO A 117 -7.30 -13.85 9.48
N ILE A 118 -8.45 -13.15 9.45
CA ILE A 118 -9.57 -13.47 8.55
C ILE A 118 -9.16 -13.29 7.09
N THR A 119 -8.45 -12.20 6.80
CA THR A 119 -7.95 -11.91 5.44
C THR A 119 -6.93 -12.95 4.99
N PHE A 120 -6.02 -13.32 5.87
CA PHE A 120 -4.96 -14.30 5.58
C PHE A 120 -5.56 -15.69 5.30
N GLU A 121 -6.50 -16.13 6.13
CA GLU A 121 -7.22 -17.39 5.90
C GLU A 121 -7.98 -17.35 4.56
N LYS A 122 -8.72 -16.28 4.31
CA LYS A 122 -9.53 -16.13 3.09
C LYS A 122 -8.72 -16.22 1.80
N PHE A 123 -7.54 -15.64 1.77
CA PHE A 123 -6.67 -15.61 0.58
C PHE A 123 -5.58 -16.68 0.62
N ASP A 124 -5.68 -17.63 1.56
CA ASP A 124 -4.74 -18.73 1.70
C ASP A 124 -3.29 -18.19 1.76
N ALA A 125 -3.05 -17.19 2.62
CA ALA A 125 -1.72 -16.60 2.79
C ALA A 125 -0.74 -17.63 3.36
N ASP A 126 0.53 -17.52 2.98
CA ASP A 126 1.60 -18.32 3.60
C ASP A 126 1.97 -17.70 4.96
N PHE A 127 1.33 -18.19 6.01
CA PHE A 127 1.50 -17.69 7.40
C PHE A 127 2.94 -17.81 7.90
N GLU A 128 3.69 -18.79 7.41
CA GLU A 128 5.06 -18.98 7.83
C GLU A 128 5.96 -17.80 7.41
N LYS A 129 5.59 -17.15 6.32
CA LYS A 129 6.29 -15.97 5.83
C LYS A 129 5.88 -14.66 6.48
N ILE A 130 4.70 -14.59 7.12
CA ILE A 130 4.15 -13.31 7.60
C ILE A 130 4.38 -13.18 9.11
N GLN A 131 4.93 -12.03 9.51
CA GLN A 131 5.02 -11.58 10.88
C GLN A 131 4.17 -10.32 11.02
N PRO A 132 3.01 -10.40 11.70
CA PRO A 132 2.19 -9.24 11.98
C PRO A 132 2.87 -8.32 12.99
N ILE A 133 2.75 -7.00 12.79
CA ILE A 133 3.36 -5.98 13.63
C ILE A 133 2.31 -4.93 13.98
N VAL A 134 2.18 -4.64 15.28
CA VAL A 134 1.52 -3.43 15.77
C VAL A 134 2.59 -2.35 15.88
N GLY A 135 2.55 -1.33 15.04
CA GLY A 135 3.58 -0.30 15.03
C GLY A 135 3.36 0.79 13.99
N ASP A 136 4.17 1.82 14.07
CA ASP A 136 4.16 2.96 13.17
C ASP A 136 5.13 2.73 12.01
N PHE A 137 4.65 2.81 10.78
CA PHE A 137 5.50 2.63 9.59
C PHE A 137 6.54 3.75 9.42
N ASN A 138 6.39 4.89 10.10
CA ASN A 138 7.39 5.94 10.11
C ASN A 138 8.57 5.63 11.04
N ARG A 139 8.49 4.56 11.83
CA ARG A 139 9.55 4.11 12.71
C ARG A 139 9.56 2.59 12.81
N LEU A 140 10.39 1.96 12.02
CA LEU A 140 10.52 0.52 11.97
C LEU A 140 11.61 0.05 12.95
N ASP A 141 11.28 -0.86 13.88
CA ASP A 141 12.27 -1.45 14.78
C ASP A 141 13.10 -2.52 14.04
N LEU A 142 13.66 -2.13 12.91
CA LEU A 142 14.50 -2.94 12.04
C LEU A 142 15.89 -2.31 11.91
N PRO A 143 16.95 -3.13 11.75
CA PRO A 143 18.30 -2.63 11.46
C PRO A 143 18.36 -1.89 10.11
N ASP A 144 19.34 -1.03 9.96
CA ASP A 144 19.68 -0.42 8.69
C ASP A 144 20.01 -1.51 7.66
N GLU A 145 19.62 -1.27 6.41
CA GLU A 145 19.92 -2.16 5.28
C GLU A 145 19.54 -3.63 5.51
N SER A 146 18.41 -3.87 6.18
CA SER A 146 17.93 -5.22 6.51
C SER A 146 16.81 -5.74 5.62
N VAL A 147 16.18 -4.85 4.82
CA VAL A 147 14.98 -5.11 4.01
C VAL A 147 15.30 -5.07 2.53
N ASP A 148 14.70 -5.94 1.74
CA ASP A 148 14.86 -5.98 0.28
C ASP A 148 13.72 -5.23 -0.44
N ILE A 149 12.49 -5.34 0.09
CA ILE A 149 11.28 -4.79 -0.54
C ILE A 149 10.42 -4.07 0.50
N ILE A 150 9.96 -2.90 0.15
CA ILE A 150 8.88 -2.19 0.84
C ILE A 150 7.66 -2.18 -0.07
N LEU A 151 6.51 -2.53 0.48
CA LEU A 151 5.20 -2.38 -0.14
C LEU A 151 4.40 -1.32 0.61
N ASP A 152 3.76 -0.43 -0.13
CA ASP A 152 2.78 0.51 0.34
C ASP A 152 1.50 0.37 -0.50
N ILE A 153 0.37 0.26 0.15
CA ILE A 153 -0.93 0.24 -0.50
C ILE A 153 -1.87 1.22 0.21
N ASP A 154 -2.07 2.38 -0.39
CA ASP A 154 -2.95 3.42 0.14
C ASP A 154 -2.62 3.81 1.60
N SER A 155 -1.33 3.93 1.95
CA SER A 155 -0.89 4.23 3.33
C SER A 155 0.02 5.45 3.43
N PHE A 156 0.94 5.65 2.51
CA PHE A 156 1.91 6.74 2.61
C PHE A 156 1.28 8.12 2.53
N HIS A 157 0.10 8.25 1.92
CA HIS A 157 -0.65 9.52 1.96
C HIS A 157 -1.17 9.89 3.36
N HIS A 158 -1.10 8.99 4.34
CA HIS A 158 -1.31 9.31 5.75
C HIS A 158 -0.06 9.87 6.45
N SER A 159 1.09 9.86 5.78
CA SER A 159 2.29 10.50 6.32
C SER A 159 2.18 12.02 6.25
N GLU A 160 2.46 12.71 7.35
CA GLU A 160 2.50 14.19 7.40
C GLU A 160 3.62 14.75 6.52
N ASP A 161 4.70 14.00 6.38
CA ASP A 161 5.83 14.34 5.53
C ASP A 161 6.40 13.10 4.84
N LEU A 162 6.20 13.01 3.53
CA LEU A 162 6.76 11.93 2.70
C LEU A 162 8.28 11.81 2.83
N ASN A 163 8.98 12.92 3.07
CA ASN A 163 10.43 12.89 3.24
C ASN A 163 10.83 12.15 4.52
N PHE A 164 10.02 12.27 5.58
CA PHE A 164 10.26 11.55 6.82
C PHE A 164 10.07 10.04 6.60
N THR A 165 8.95 9.65 6.00
CA THR A 165 8.67 8.25 5.64
C THR A 165 9.75 7.66 4.73
N PHE A 166 10.16 8.40 3.70
CA PHE A 166 11.20 7.91 2.79
C PHE A 166 12.62 7.92 3.40
N ASN A 167 12.88 8.70 4.43
CA ASN A 167 14.11 8.53 5.24
C ASN A 167 14.13 7.15 5.89
N GLU A 168 13.01 6.76 6.51
CA GLU A 168 12.91 5.46 7.16
C GLU A 168 12.97 4.32 6.15
N CYS A 169 12.27 4.44 5.03
CA CYS A 169 12.40 3.51 3.92
C CYS A 169 13.85 3.36 3.45
N CYS A 170 14.54 4.50 3.27
CA CYS A 170 15.93 4.51 2.83
C CYS A 170 16.84 3.85 3.86
N ARG A 171 16.61 4.10 5.16
CA ARG A 171 17.41 3.51 6.24
C ARG A 171 17.34 1.99 6.24
N VAL A 172 16.13 1.43 6.20
CA VAL A 172 15.95 -0.03 6.32
C VAL A 172 16.22 -0.79 5.04
N LEU A 173 16.04 -0.16 3.87
CA LEU A 173 16.29 -0.83 2.59
C LEU A 173 17.78 -1.07 2.35
N ARG A 174 18.12 -2.26 1.91
CA ARG A 174 19.44 -2.57 1.35
C ARG A 174 19.72 -1.72 0.12
N PRO A 175 20.99 -1.49 -0.21
CA PRO A 175 21.35 -0.97 -1.53
C PRO A 175 20.66 -1.80 -2.62
N GLN A 176 20.04 -1.10 -3.59
CA GLN A 176 19.28 -1.72 -4.67
C GLN A 176 17.97 -2.41 -4.25
N GLY A 177 17.55 -2.28 -2.99
CA GLY A 177 16.21 -2.63 -2.54
C GLY A 177 15.15 -1.72 -3.19
N ALA A 178 13.90 -2.17 -3.21
CA ALA A 178 12.85 -1.49 -3.94
C ALA A 178 11.64 -1.14 -3.08
N ILE A 179 10.99 -0.02 -3.40
CA ILE A 179 9.67 0.35 -2.92
C ILE A 179 8.67 0.12 -4.05
N ILE A 180 7.58 -0.56 -3.74
CA ILE A 180 6.39 -0.67 -4.59
C ILE A 180 5.29 0.06 -3.85
N SER A 181 4.87 1.21 -4.35
CA SER A 181 3.80 2.00 -3.74
C SER A 181 2.61 2.13 -4.71
N VAL A 182 1.43 1.83 -4.22
CA VAL A 182 0.16 2.03 -4.92
C VAL A 182 -0.64 3.03 -4.11
N ASP A 183 -0.51 4.30 -4.43
CA ASP A 183 -1.09 5.35 -3.63
C ASP A 183 -1.67 6.49 -4.47
N ARG A 184 -2.36 7.40 -3.79
CA ARG A 184 -2.97 8.58 -4.41
C ARG A 184 -1.91 9.62 -4.76
N ALA A 185 -1.93 10.06 -6.01
CA ALA A 185 -1.11 11.15 -6.48
C ALA A 185 -1.85 11.92 -7.57
N TRP A 186 -1.91 13.22 -7.42
CA TRP A 186 -2.64 14.09 -8.33
C TRP A 186 -1.77 14.55 -9.50
N PRO A 187 -2.34 14.66 -10.70
CA PRO A 187 -1.62 15.26 -11.85
C PRO A 187 -1.18 16.70 -11.57
N ASP A 188 -0.12 17.14 -12.20
CA ASP A 188 0.53 18.43 -11.98
C ASP A 188 -0.32 19.71 -12.18
N PRO A 189 -1.46 19.77 -12.93
CA PRO A 189 -2.26 20.98 -12.94
C PRO A 189 -3.01 21.25 -11.63
N TYR A 190 -3.06 20.30 -10.69
CA TYR A 190 -3.67 20.53 -9.40
C TYR A 190 -2.74 21.35 -8.49
N THR A 191 -3.23 22.53 -8.09
CA THR A 191 -2.48 23.42 -7.20
C THR A 191 -2.59 22.96 -5.74
N ARG A 192 -1.66 23.39 -4.90
CA ARG A 192 -1.70 23.14 -3.45
C ARG A 192 -3.00 23.65 -2.83
N ASP A 193 -3.51 24.81 -3.26
CA ASP A 193 -4.76 25.37 -2.77
C ASP A 193 -5.96 24.50 -3.10
N HIS A 194 -5.98 23.92 -4.31
CA HIS A 194 -7.03 22.98 -4.70
C HIS A 194 -6.99 21.71 -3.83
N LEU A 195 -5.80 21.14 -3.61
CA LEU A 195 -5.63 19.96 -2.77
C LEU A 195 -6.00 20.26 -1.31
N ASN A 196 -5.63 21.42 -0.79
CA ASN A 196 -6.04 21.86 0.55
C ASN A 196 -7.56 22.00 0.66
N THR A 197 -8.21 22.55 -0.36
CA THR A 197 -9.68 22.65 -0.40
C THR A 197 -10.34 21.27 -0.34
N MET A 198 -9.75 20.27 -1.02
CA MET A 198 -10.27 18.89 -0.98
C MET A 198 -10.08 18.25 0.39
N LEU A 199 -8.95 18.46 1.04
CA LEU A 199 -8.67 17.93 2.39
C LEU A 199 -9.56 18.54 3.45
N ASN A 200 -9.89 19.83 3.32
CA ASN A 200 -10.74 20.55 4.27
C ASN A 200 -12.25 20.36 4.01
N ARG A 201 -12.64 19.54 3.03
CA ARG A 201 -14.04 19.21 2.80
C ARG A 201 -14.57 18.35 3.93
N GLU A 202 -15.69 18.80 4.50
CA GLU A 202 -16.45 18.08 5.53
C GLU A 202 -16.79 16.66 5.07
N LEU A 203 -16.61 15.66 5.93
CA LEU A 203 -17.07 14.31 5.67
C LEU A 203 -18.59 14.26 5.67
N ASN A 204 -19.18 13.53 4.74
CA ASN A 204 -20.62 13.30 4.73
C ASN A 204 -21.02 12.37 5.89
N GLU A 205 -22.31 12.39 6.25
CA GLU A 205 -22.86 11.63 7.36
C GLU A 205 -22.54 10.13 7.31
N ASN A 206 -22.61 9.51 6.13
CA ASN A 206 -22.33 8.09 5.94
C ASN A 206 -20.87 7.74 6.29
N LEU A 207 -19.94 8.62 5.92
CA LEU A 207 -18.53 8.44 6.27
C LEU A 207 -18.30 8.67 7.76
N LYS A 208 -18.93 9.70 8.35
CA LYS A 208 -18.84 9.93 9.80
C LYS A 208 -19.33 8.71 10.58
N LEU A 209 -20.49 8.16 10.23
CA LEU A 209 -21.02 6.95 10.84
C LEU A 209 -20.05 5.77 10.69
N LYS A 210 -19.50 5.59 9.49
CA LYS A 210 -18.55 4.50 9.22
C LYS A 210 -17.29 4.57 10.08
N TYR A 211 -16.87 5.78 10.46
CA TYR A 211 -15.66 6.01 11.27
C TYR A 211 -15.95 6.31 12.73
N GLY A 212 -17.21 6.13 13.18
CA GLY A 212 -17.59 6.38 14.57
C GLY A 212 -17.53 7.84 14.98
N ILE A 213 -17.64 8.76 14.02
CA ILE A 213 -17.60 10.20 14.25
C ILE A 213 -19.03 10.68 14.46
N PRO A 214 -19.33 11.46 15.54
CA PRO A 214 -20.64 12.02 15.74
C PRO A 214 -21.08 12.89 14.54
N ILE A 215 -22.34 12.76 14.09
CA ILE A 215 -22.83 13.43 12.87
C ILE A 215 -22.71 14.96 13.00
N ASN A 216 -22.93 15.49 14.20
CA ASN A 216 -22.91 16.94 14.46
C ASN A 216 -21.48 17.52 14.62
N ASP A 217 -20.45 16.69 14.73
CA ASP A 217 -19.07 17.16 14.83
C ASP A 217 -18.56 17.57 13.45
N SER A 218 -17.88 18.72 13.37
CA SER A 218 -17.15 19.08 12.16
C SER A 218 -15.93 18.18 12.04
N PHE A 219 -15.81 17.46 10.94
CA PHE A 219 -14.70 16.53 10.70
C PHE A 219 -14.40 16.44 9.21
N THR A 220 -13.16 16.66 8.87
CA THR A 220 -12.66 16.70 7.51
C THR A 220 -11.75 15.51 7.21
N ARG A 221 -11.36 15.34 5.97
CA ARG A 221 -10.36 14.34 5.60
C ARG A 221 -9.00 14.62 6.24
N ARG A 222 -8.65 15.90 6.44
CA ARG A 222 -7.41 16.30 7.13
C ARG A 222 -7.40 15.84 8.59
N ASP A 223 -8.53 15.94 9.27
CA ASP A 223 -8.65 15.50 10.67
C ASP A 223 -8.51 13.98 10.79
N PHE A 224 -8.78 13.27 9.70
CA PHE A 224 -8.55 11.83 9.59
C PHE A 224 -7.08 11.46 9.29
N GLY A 225 -6.16 12.44 9.26
CA GLY A 225 -4.75 12.22 8.95
C GLY A 225 -4.46 11.97 7.47
N GLU A 226 -5.38 12.34 6.57
CA GLU A 226 -5.12 12.23 5.14
C GLU A 226 -4.35 13.45 4.61
N HIS A 227 -3.45 13.19 3.69
CA HIS A 227 -2.70 14.19 2.94
C HIS A 227 -2.88 13.95 1.44
N GLU A 228 -2.76 15.01 0.67
CA GLU A 228 -2.85 14.95 -0.79
C GLU A 228 -1.56 15.51 -1.40
N TYR A 229 -0.94 14.71 -2.26
CA TYR A 229 0.31 15.05 -2.92
C TYR A 229 0.14 14.98 -4.44
N THR A 230 0.87 15.84 -5.14
CA THR A 230 1.01 15.75 -6.60
C THR A 230 2.00 14.64 -6.97
N ILE A 231 1.93 14.17 -8.22
CA ILE A 231 2.92 13.23 -8.75
C ILE A 231 4.34 13.81 -8.62
N GLN A 232 4.50 15.12 -8.87
CA GLN A 232 5.81 15.76 -8.78
C GLN A 232 6.35 15.78 -7.35
N GLU A 233 5.50 16.00 -6.33
CA GLU A 233 5.92 15.95 -4.93
C GLU A 233 6.36 14.54 -4.53
N TRP A 234 5.62 13.51 -4.94
CA TRP A 234 6.04 12.12 -4.76
C TRP A 234 7.41 11.84 -5.39
N VAL A 235 7.57 12.20 -6.67
CA VAL A 235 8.81 11.97 -7.41
C VAL A 235 9.98 12.72 -6.77
N ASN A 236 9.76 13.97 -6.38
CA ASN A 236 10.80 14.78 -5.72
C ASN A 236 11.22 14.16 -4.38
N SER A 237 10.26 13.72 -3.57
CA SER A 237 10.55 13.09 -2.28
C SER A 237 11.33 11.78 -2.43
N TYR A 238 11.00 10.94 -3.42
CA TYR A 238 11.82 9.76 -3.75
C TYR A 238 13.25 10.14 -4.16
N GLN A 239 13.38 11.10 -5.09
CA GLN A 239 14.68 11.50 -5.63
C GLN A 239 15.61 12.15 -4.60
N GLN A 240 15.03 12.93 -3.66
CA GLN A 240 15.78 13.51 -2.54
C GLN A 240 16.40 12.46 -1.61
N LYS A 241 15.85 11.24 -1.60
CA LYS A 241 16.33 10.12 -0.79
C LYS A 241 17.09 9.08 -1.62
N SER A 242 17.64 9.50 -2.74
CA SER A 242 18.46 8.65 -3.62
C SER A 242 17.72 7.44 -4.21
N PHE A 243 16.42 7.57 -4.46
CA PHE A 243 15.68 6.57 -5.22
C PHE A 243 15.59 6.97 -6.70
N ASP A 244 15.75 5.99 -7.58
CA ASP A 244 15.31 6.09 -8.97
C ASP A 244 13.88 5.55 -9.08
N VAL A 245 12.96 6.40 -9.52
CA VAL A 245 11.52 6.12 -9.47
C VAL A 245 10.87 6.16 -10.84
N ASP A 246 10.10 5.12 -11.13
CA ASP A 246 9.20 5.02 -12.27
C ASP A 246 7.75 5.12 -11.81
N VAL A 247 6.93 5.89 -12.55
CA VAL A 247 5.53 6.15 -12.21
C VAL A 247 4.63 5.57 -13.29
N PHE A 248 3.69 4.72 -12.86
CA PHE A 248 2.71 4.10 -13.73
C PHE A 248 1.31 4.57 -13.35
N SER A 249 0.58 5.16 -14.29
CA SER A 249 -0.83 5.42 -14.12
C SER A 249 -1.64 4.13 -14.20
N GLN A 250 -2.76 4.06 -13.51
CA GLN A 250 -3.58 2.86 -13.43
C GLN A 250 -3.96 2.37 -14.85
N TRP A 251 -3.66 1.12 -15.13
CA TRP A 251 -3.87 0.50 -16.44
C TRP A 251 -5.36 0.19 -16.66
N HIS A 252 -5.75 0.18 -17.93
CA HIS A 252 -7.10 -0.25 -18.31
C HIS A 252 -7.36 -1.69 -17.81
N PRO A 253 -8.58 -2.02 -17.29
CA PRO A 253 -8.91 -3.32 -16.73
C PRO A 253 -8.58 -4.54 -17.60
N LEU A 254 -8.55 -4.37 -18.93
CA LEU A 254 -8.20 -5.42 -19.89
C LEU A 254 -6.73 -5.85 -19.82
N VAL A 255 -5.82 -4.99 -19.40
CA VAL A 255 -4.38 -5.30 -19.29
C VAL A 255 -4.06 -5.90 -17.92
N LEU A 256 -4.92 -5.65 -16.91
CA LEU A 256 -4.74 -6.10 -15.53
C LEU A 256 -5.22 -7.54 -15.28
N ASN A 257 -5.81 -8.20 -16.28
CA ASN A 257 -6.24 -9.58 -16.12
C ASN A 257 -5.03 -10.51 -16.20
N ARG A 258 -4.77 -11.30 -15.13
CA ARG A 258 -3.66 -12.28 -15.07
C ARG A 258 -3.58 -13.21 -16.28
N ILE A 259 -4.71 -13.52 -16.93
CA ILE A 259 -4.77 -14.35 -18.12
C ILE A 259 -4.02 -13.67 -19.27
N TRP A 260 -4.23 -12.36 -19.47
CA TRP A 260 -3.58 -11.59 -20.51
C TRP A 260 -2.08 -11.42 -20.25
N LEU A 261 -1.65 -11.25 -18.99
CA LEU A 261 -0.24 -11.17 -18.63
C LEU A 261 0.54 -12.49 -18.87
N LYS A 262 -0.16 -13.62 -18.92
CA LYS A 262 0.44 -14.93 -19.23
C LYS A 262 0.64 -15.17 -20.73
N LEU A 263 -0.04 -14.41 -21.58
CA LEU A 263 0.09 -14.58 -23.04
C LEU A 263 1.45 -14.05 -23.53
N PRO A 264 2.14 -14.78 -24.41
CA PRO A 264 3.45 -14.35 -24.94
C PRO A 264 3.41 -12.97 -25.58
N ILE A 265 2.32 -12.65 -26.28
CA ILE A 265 2.13 -11.37 -26.95
C ILE A 265 2.02 -10.20 -25.94
N THR A 266 1.36 -10.41 -24.80
CA THR A 266 1.24 -9.38 -23.76
C THR A 266 2.58 -9.16 -23.06
N ARG A 267 3.36 -10.22 -22.84
CA ARG A 267 4.74 -10.10 -22.35
C ARG A 267 5.62 -9.31 -23.32
N LEU A 268 5.44 -9.53 -24.62
CA LEU A 268 6.15 -8.76 -25.63
C LEU A 268 5.75 -7.28 -25.62
N PHE A 269 4.46 -6.97 -25.56
CA PHE A 269 3.97 -5.60 -25.44
C PHE A 269 4.43 -4.92 -24.15
N THR A 270 4.41 -5.63 -23.02
CA THR A 270 4.92 -5.11 -21.75
C THR A 270 6.42 -4.82 -21.84
N ARG A 271 7.21 -5.73 -22.42
CA ARG A 271 8.65 -5.53 -22.67
C ARG A 271 8.92 -4.36 -23.61
N LEU A 272 8.17 -4.24 -24.70
CA LEU A 272 8.30 -3.11 -25.64
C LEU A 272 7.88 -1.79 -25.00
N ALA A 273 6.86 -1.81 -24.15
CA ALA A 273 6.43 -0.65 -23.38
C ALA A 273 7.53 -0.22 -22.38
N PHE A 274 8.13 -1.15 -21.66
CA PHE A 274 9.27 -0.87 -20.77
C PHE A 274 10.51 -0.41 -21.54
N LEU A 275 10.80 -1.00 -22.70
CA LEU A 275 11.91 -0.58 -23.56
C LEU A 275 11.70 0.86 -24.07
N ARG A 276 10.47 1.18 -24.49
CA ARG A 276 10.10 2.52 -24.95
C ARG A 276 10.16 3.55 -23.82
N HIS A 277 9.83 3.16 -22.59
CA HIS A 277 10.00 3.96 -21.40
C HIS A 277 11.50 4.25 -21.14
N LYS A 278 12.34 3.24 -21.23
CA LYS A 278 13.81 3.37 -21.05
C LYS A 278 14.47 4.25 -22.12
N LEU A 279 13.93 4.26 -23.33
CA LEU A 279 14.41 5.06 -24.47
C LEU A 279 13.79 6.46 -24.56
N GLY A 280 12.67 6.70 -23.88
CA GLY A 280 11.94 7.97 -23.88
C GLY A 280 12.18 8.76 -22.60
N LYS A 281 12.53 10.04 -22.72
CA LYS A 281 12.74 10.98 -21.60
C LYS A 281 11.47 11.28 -20.75
N ARG A 282 10.38 10.54 -20.91
CA ARG A 282 9.12 10.72 -20.17
C ARG A 282 8.94 9.62 -19.15
N ARG A 283 9.09 9.96 -17.87
CA ARG A 283 8.90 9.07 -16.71
C ARG A 283 7.42 8.82 -16.35
N HIS A 284 6.47 9.31 -17.12
CA HIS A 284 5.04 9.20 -16.84
C HIS A 284 4.32 8.37 -17.91
N TRP A 285 3.70 7.27 -17.49
CA TRP A 285 2.84 6.46 -18.33
C TRP A 285 1.38 6.84 -18.07
N MET A 286 0.75 7.47 -19.05
CA MET A 286 -0.67 7.79 -18.97
C MET A 286 -1.48 6.73 -19.71
N TYR A 287 -2.14 5.84 -18.98
CA TYR A 287 -3.19 4.97 -19.50
C TYR A 287 -4.30 4.80 -18.47
N GLY A 288 -5.51 5.30 -18.75
CA GLY A 288 -6.77 4.94 -18.15
C GLY A 288 -7.32 5.85 -17.05
N PHE A 289 -8.60 5.77 -16.93
CA PHE A 289 -9.58 6.70 -16.37
C PHE A 289 -9.66 6.83 -14.84
N ASN A 290 -8.70 6.39 -14.04
CA ASN A 290 -8.74 6.76 -12.62
C ASN A 290 -7.54 7.64 -12.29
N ALA A 291 -7.82 8.94 -12.24
CA ALA A 291 -6.79 9.97 -12.24
C ALA A 291 -5.92 10.01 -10.98
N THR A 292 -6.33 9.36 -9.88
CA THR A 292 -5.73 9.60 -8.57
C THR A 292 -4.76 8.54 -8.09
N ARG A 293 -4.99 7.24 -8.36
CA ARG A 293 -4.04 6.20 -7.92
C ARG A 293 -2.95 5.95 -8.95
N LYS A 294 -1.72 5.91 -8.46
CA LYS A 294 -0.50 5.62 -9.23
C LYS A 294 0.23 4.43 -8.64
N LEU A 295 0.91 3.68 -9.50
CA LEU A 295 1.91 2.72 -9.08
C LEU A 295 3.28 3.38 -9.22
N PHE A 296 3.99 3.51 -8.12
CA PHE A 296 5.39 3.93 -8.08
C PHE A 296 6.25 2.69 -7.87
N VAL A 297 7.30 2.57 -8.65
CA VAL A 297 8.35 1.57 -8.42
C VAL A 297 9.65 2.32 -8.28
N ALA A 298 10.18 2.37 -7.08
CA ALA A 298 11.38 3.10 -6.75
C ALA A 298 12.48 2.14 -6.31
N VAL A 299 13.71 2.34 -6.80
CA VAL A 299 14.88 1.52 -6.47
C VAL A 299 15.90 2.40 -5.77
N LYS A 300 16.37 1.96 -4.60
CA LYS A 300 17.43 2.64 -3.85
C LYS A 300 18.73 2.57 -4.64
N ASN A 301 19.36 3.71 -4.87
CA ASN A 301 20.68 3.77 -5.47
C ASN A 301 21.74 3.12 -4.56
N SER A 302 22.86 2.75 -5.14
CA SER A 302 23.96 2.11 -4.41
C SER A 302 24.62 3.08 -3.46
#